data_ea507cf230729b2fcfd1ab0bbfa1ad5f
#
_entry.id   ea507cf230729b2fcfd1ab0bbfa1ad5f
#
_cell.length_a   1.000
_cell.length_b   1.000
_cell.length_c   1.000
_cell.angle_alpha   90.00
_cell.angle_beta   90.00
_cell.angle_gamma   90.00
#
_symmetry.space_group_name_H-M   'P 1'
#
loop_
_entity.id
_entity.type
_entity.pdbx_description
1 polymer ?
#
loop_
_entity_poly.entity_id
_entity_poly.type
_entity_poly.pdbx_seq_one_letter_code
_entity_poly.pdbx_strand_id
1 'polypeptide(L)'
;MSARPTVASGRRPDRISGPALLKIAIVKLSSLGDVIHALPVAHALRGSRSGIHLTWIVEAREYALLAGHPDLDSVVPVDTRLWRRLIWRPAGARQVVGKVRRLRRRVRSARFDVAIDLQGLMKSGLLTAYTGAPIRIGFSADRCRERLNCLFTNRRVRPPASAVHVVDQYLSLLAPLGVTPGPVEFHVPLLPAAERRMEDFLGEQGVKSQDCLIAINPGAGRADKQWPVAHFRALADRLAQEPNARILLLWGPDEVHMARQIRDGLQARAILAPPTDLHELGALLRRTALMVANDTGPLHLAAALGTPSLGLYGPTRAERNGPYGRHCTGVQSPDGTMAGLAPDLAVDAARALLAARRDG
;
A
#
# COMPACT_ATOMS: atom_id res chain seq x y z
N MET A 1 -55.36 29.02 -6.87
CA MET A 1 -54.99 27.84 -6.01
C MET A 1 -53.59 27.42 -6.35
N SER A 2 -52.66 27.88 -5.54
CA SER A 2 -51.22 27.65 -5.77
C SER A 2 -50.73 26.52 -4.86
N ALA A 3 -50.27 25.44 -5.46
CA ALA A 3 -49.69 24.32 -4.72
C ALA A 3 -48.23 24.62 -4.39
N ARG A 4 -47.89 24.66 -3.08
CA ARG A 4 -46.51 24.75 -2.59
C ARG A 4 -45.85 23.37 -2.70
N PRO A 5 -44.60 23.28 -3.15
CA PRO A 5 -43.86 22.02 -3.07
C PRO A 5 -43.39 21.73 -1.67
N THR A 6 -43.67 20.54 -1.18
CA THR A 6 -43.22 19.99 0.11
C THR A 6 -41.71 19.70 0.02
N VAL A 7 -40.91 20.44 0.79
CA VAL A 7 -39.48 20.21 0.95
C VAL A 7 -39.30 18.98 1.86
N ALA A 8 -38.75 17.90 1.33
CA ALA A 8 -38.34 16.73 2.09
C ALA A 8 -37.25 17.14 3.10
N SER A 9 -37.52 16.96 4.39
CA SER A 9 -36.59 17.20 5.47
C SER A 9 -35.38 16.24 5.37
N GLY A 10 -34.29 16.75 4.80
CA GLY A 10 -32.99 16.11 4.85
C GLY A 10 -32.54 16.04 6.31
N ARG A 11 -32.45 14.83 6.88
CA ARG A 11 -31.76 14.60 8.15
C ARG A 11 -30.36 15.14 8.03
N ARG A 12 -30.00 16.15 8.81
CA ARG A 12 -28.63 16.66 8.95
C ARG A 12 -27.74 15.49 9.40
N PRO A 13 -26.52 15.38 8.88
CA PRO A 13 -25.59 14.37 9.37
C PRO A 13 -25.36 14.61 10.86
N ASP A 14 -25.56 13.56 11.67
CA ASP A 14 -25.28 13.59 13.11
C ASP A 14 -23.80 13.97 13.28
N ARG A 15 -23.54 15.21 13.69
CA ARG A 15 -22.19 15.63 14.12
C ARG A 15 -21.87 14.82 15.36
N ILE A 16 -20.79 14.05 15.30
CA ILE A 16 -20.23 13.37 16.46
C ILE A 16 -19.67 14.45 17.39
N SER A 17 -20.51 15.00 18.24
CA SER A 17 -20.20 16.08 19.18
C SER A 17 -19.92 15.46 20.54
N GLY A 18 -18.71 15.65 21.07
CA GLY A 18 -18.40 15.37 22.47
C GLY A 18 -16.90 15.16 22.73
N PRO A 19 -16.43 15.44 23.97
CA PRO A 19 -15.02 15.24 24.37
C PRO A 19 -14.65 13.77 24.60
N ALA A 20 -15.57 12.83 24.32
CA ALA A 20 -15.30 11.39 24.49
C ALA A 20 -14.32 10.86 23.42
N LEU A 21 -13.47 9.94 23.84
CA LEU A 21 -12.52 9.21 22.99
C LEU A 21 -13.28 8.48 21.86
N LEU A 22 -13.09 8.93 20.62
CA LEU A 22 -13.70 8.30 19.44
C LEU A 22 -12.89 7.10 18.99
N LYS A 23 -13.48 5.91 19.04
CA LYS A 23 -12.82 4.65 18.66
C LYS A 23 -13.14 4.26 17.23
N ILE A 24 -12.15 4.25 16.37
CA ILE A 24 -12.30 3.94 14.94
C ILE A 24 -11.53 2.66 14.59
N ALA A 25 -12.19 1.74 13.91
CA ALA A 25 -11.56 0.58 13.29
C ALA A 25 -11.37 0.82 11.80
N ILE A 26 -10.15 0.68 11.31
CA ILE A 26 -9.80 0.65 9.88
C ILE A 26 -9.67 -0.80 9.47
N VAL A 27 -10.39 -1.22 8.43
CA VAL A 27 -10.33 -2.59 7.89
C VAL A 27 -9.70 -2.54 6.50
N LYS A 28 -8.41 -2.83 6.44
CA LYS A 28 -7.67 -3.01 5.19
C LYS A 28 -6.69 -4.16 5.36
N LEU A 29 -6.98 -5.29 4.72
CA LEU A 29 -6.37 -6.57 5.03
C LEU A 29 -5.08 -6.81 4.23
N SER A 30 -5.12 -6.58 2.94
CA SER A 30 -4.07 -6.90 1.96
C SER A 30 -4.38 -6.23 0.61
N SER A 31 -3.50 -6.23 -0.39
CA SER A 31 -2.10 -6.67 -0.37
C SER A 31 -1.19 -5.59 0.23
N LEU A 32 0.14 -5.86 0.31
CA LEU A 32 1.10 -4.90 0.87
C LEU A 32 0.97 -3.50 0.26
N GLY A 33 0.98 -3.37 -1.07
CA GLY A 33 0.79 -2.08 -1.74
C GLY A 33 -0.56 -1.43 -1.44
N ASP A 34 -1.63 -2.22 -1.38
CA ASP A 34 -2.97 -1.72 -1.02
C ASP A 34 -3.03 -1.21 0.45
N VAL A 35 -2.29 -1.83 1.38
CA VAL A 35 -2.21 -1.36 2.77
C VAL A 35 -1.41 -0.07 2.84
N ILE A 36 -0.29 0.01 2.11
CA ILE A 36 0.52 1.24 1.99
C ILE A 36 -0.33 2.39 1.46
N HIS A 37 -1.06 2.20 0.37
CA HIS A 37 -1.95 3.23 -0.19
C HIS A 37 -3.05 3.69 0.77
N ALA A 38 -3.36 2.92 1.80
CA ALA A 38 -4.36 3.26 2.79
C ALA A 38 -3.78 3.97 4.04
N LEU A 39 -2.45 4.03 4.21
CA LEU A 39 -1.81 4.71 5.37
C LEU A 39 -2.26 6.16 5.54
N PRO A 40 -2.40 6.97 4.47
CA PRO A 40 -2.85 8.35 4.59
C PRO A 40 -4.22 8.51 5.24
N VAL A 41 -5.07 7.48 5.23
CA VAL A 41 -6.37 7.50 5.93
C VAL A 41 -6.16 7.57 7.45
N ALA A 42 -5.19 6.83 7.99
CA ALA A 42 -4.86 6.89 9.41
C ALA A 42 -4.31 8.26 9.79
N HIS A 43 -3.40 8.81 8.97
CA HIS A 43 -2.84 10.15 9.17
C HIS A 43 -3.94 11.23 9.15
N ALA A 44 -4.80 11.24 8.14
CA ALA A 44 -5.90 12.19 8.02
C ALA A 44 -6.89 12.12 9.21
N LEU A 45 -7.18 10.90 9.68
CA LEU A 45 -8.02 10.72 10.88
C LEU A 45 -7.33 11.25 12.13
N ARG A 46 -6.03 10.93 12.32
CA ARG A 46 -5.25 11.39 13.47
C ARG A 46 -5.18 12.92 13.55
N GLY A 47 -4.96 13.57 12.40
CA GLY A 47 -4.92 15.04 12.30
C GLY A 47 -6.27 15.74 12.39
N SER A 48 -7.39 15.03 12.20
CA SER A 48 -8.72 15.65 12.11
C SER A 48 -9.27 16.16 13.45
N ARG A 49 -8.91 15.53 14.56
CA ARG A 49 -9.31 15.91 15.93
C ARG A 49 -8.47 15.21 17.00
N SER A 50 -8.37 15.85 18.16
CA SER A 50 -7.86 15.18 19.36
C SER A 50 -8.83 14.10 19.88
N GLY A 51 -8.32 13.13 20.65
CA GLY A 51 -9.15 12.11 21.29
C GLY A 51 -9.68 11.04 20.32
N ILE A 52 -8.90 10.64 19.31
CA ILE A 52 -9.18 9.48 18.45
C ILE A 52 -8.32 8.29 18.89
N HIS A 53 -8.94 7.11 19.00
CA HIS A 53 -8.26 5.84 19.14
C HIS A 53 -8.41 5.04 17.84
N LEU A 54 -7.30 4.86 17.11
CA LEU A 54 -7.28 4.17 15.82
C LEU A 54 -6.79 2.73 16.00
N THR A 55 -7.60 1.78 15.55
CA THR A 55 -7.24 0.36 15.47
C THR A 55 -7.28 -0.08 14.03
N TRP A 56 -6.20 -0.69 13.55
CA TRP A 56 -6.16 -1.26 12.20
C TRP A 56 -6.30 -2.78 12.23
N ILE A 57 -7.23 -3.33 11.43
CA ILE A 57 -7.40 -4.78 11.23
C ILE A 57 -6.74 -5.15 9.90
N VAL A 58 -5.72 -6.03 9.94
CA VAL A 58 -4.83 -6.34 8.83
C VAL A 58 -4.52 -7.84 8.77
N GLU A 59 -4.19 -8.38 7.61
CA GLU A 59 -3.64 -9.76 7.51
C GLU A 59 -2.30 -9.85 8.26
N ALA A 60 -2.06 -11.00 8.89
CA ALA A 60 -0.86 -11.23 9.69
C ALA A 60 0.45 -11.02 8.90
N ARG A 61 0.42 -11.27 7.59
CA ARG A 61 1.57 -11.07 6.70
C ARG A 61 1.97 -9.60 6.57
N GLU A 62 1.01 -8.69 6.57
CA GLU A 62 1.22 -7.25 6.41
C GLU A 62 1.37 -6.54 7.77
N TYR A 63 1.30 -7.26 8.90
CA TYR A 63 1.36 -6.71 10.25
C TYR A 63 2.62 -5.88 10.50
N ALA A 64 3.78 -6.33 10.01
CA ALA A 64 5.06 -5.66 10.22
C ALA A 64 5.07 -4.21 9.69
N LEU A 65 4.31 -3.92 8.62
CA LEU A 65 4.16 -2.57 8.07
C LEU A 65 3.51 -1.59 9.07
N LEU A 66 2.64 -2.09 9.94
CA LEU A 66 1.81 -1.28 10.83
C LEU A 66 2.27 -1.35 12.30
N ALA A 67 3.16 -2.27 12.62
CA ALA A 67 3.69 -2.41 13.97
C ALA A 67 4.49 -1.16 14.36
N GLY A 68 4.07 -0.47 15.43
CA GLY A 68 4.70 0.78 15.86
C GLY A 68 4.37 2.01 15.00
N HIS A 69 3.35 1.92 14.14
CA HIS A 69 2.93 3.06 13.31
C HIS A 69 2.46 4.24 14.17
N PRO A 70 2.99 5.46 13.97
CA PRO A 70 2.76 6.60 14.87
C PRO A 70 1.30 7.06 14.94
N ASP A 71 0.53 6.89 13.86
CA ASP A 71 -0.87 7.28 13.82
C ASP A 71 -1.83 6.21 14.39
N LEU A 72 -1.34 5.01 14.74
CA LEU A 72 -2.16 3.91 15.21
C LEU A 72 -1.95 3.64 16.70
N ASP A 73 -3.03 3.42 17.43
CA ASP A 73 -2.98 2.99 18.83
C ASP A 73 -2.96 1.46 18.96
N SER A 74 -3.50 0.75 17.98
CA SER A 74 -3.57 -0.71 18.01
C SER A 74 -3.62 -1.31 16.62
N VAL A 75 -2.99 -2.48 16.47
CA VAL A 75 -3.07 -3.29 15.25
C VAL A 75 -3.57 -4.68 15.61
N VAL A 76 -4.57 -5.17 14.88
CA VAL A 76 -5.19 -6.48 15.07
C VAL A 76 -4.87 -7.37 13.86
N PRO A 77 -3.90 -8.27 13.98
CA PRO A 77 -3.61 -9.21 12.90
C PRO A 77 -4.70 -10.27 12.80
N VAL A 78 -5.07 -10.61 11.55
CA VAL A 78 -5.97 -11.71 11.20
C VAL A 78 -5.30 -12.60 10.15
N ASP A 79 -5.61 -13.88 10.14
CA ASP A 79 -5.06 -14.80 9.15
C ASP A 79 -6.19 -15.50 8.38
N THR A 80 -6.83 -14.73 7.50
CA THR A 80 -7.94 -15.25 6.70
C THR A 80 -7.49 -16.29 5.67
N ARG A 81 -6.21 -16.28 5.27
CA ARG A 81 -5.63 -17.26 4.34
C ARG A 81 -5.53 -18.63 5.01
N LEU A 82 -5.00 -18.68 6.24
CA LEU A 82 -4.95 -19.90 7.04
C LEU A 82 -6.37 -20.43 7.29
N TRP A 83 -7.33 -19.57 7.63
CA TRP A 83 -8.71 -19.99 7.85
C TRP A 83 -9.30 -20.65 6.60
N ARG A 84 -9.10 -20.07 5.42
CA ARG A 84 -9.55 -20.66 4.15
C ARG A 84 -8.91 -22.03 3.88
N ARG A 85 -7.66 -22.24 4.26
CA ARG A 85 -6.98 -23.54 4.09
C ARG A 85 -7.48 -24.60 5.08
N LEU A 86 -7.80 -24.19 6.30
CA LEU A 86 -8.20 -25.10 7.38
C LEU A 86 -9.68 -25.51 7.31
N ILE A 87 -10.56 -24.65 6.78
CA ILE A 87 -12.02 -24.85 6.83
C ILE A 87 -12.48 -26.12 6.13
N TRP A 88 -11.71 -26.59 5.16
CA TRP A 88 -12.00 -27.81 4.39
C TRP A 88 -11.67 -29.12 5.15
N ARG A 89 -11.08 -29.05 6.33
CA ARG A 89 -10.78 -30.19 7.18
C ARG A 89 -11.67 -30.14 8.43
N PRO A 90 -12.38 -31.24 8.82
CA PRO A 90 -13.32 -31.21 9.96
C PRO A 90 -12.68 -30.67 11.26
N ALA A 91 -11.48 -31.14 11.62
CA ALA A 91 -10.73 -30.63 12.78
C ALA A 91 -10.32 -29.17 12.58
N GLY A 92 -9.91 -28.78 11.37
CA GLY A 92 -9.54 -27.42 11.01
C GLY A 92 -10.73 -26.45 11.07
N ALA A 93 -11.91 -26.88 10.65
CA ALA A 93 -13.13 -26.07 10.73
C ALA A 93 -13.45 -25.66 12.18
N ARG A 94 -13.35 -26.59 13.13
CA ARG A 94 -13.55 -26.29 14.57
C ARG A 94 -12.55 -25.26 15.07
N GLN A 95 -11.27 -25.38 14.66
CA GLN A 95 -10.21 -24.42 15.02
C GLN A 95 -10.51 -23.03 14.42
N VAL A 96 -10.94 -22.95 13.15
CA VAL A 96 -11.30 -21.70 12.49
C VAL A 96 -12.46 -21.04 13.23
N VAL A 97 -13.52 -21.77 13.56
CA VAL A 97 -14.67 -21.25 14.33
C VAL A 97 -14.20 -20.70 15.67
N GLY A 98 -13.31 -21.38 16.38
CA GLY A 98 -12.74 -20.92 17.65
C GLY A 98 -11.94 -19.62 17.48
N LYS A 99 -11.09 -19.54 16.43
CA LYS A 99 -10.30 -18.34 16.12
C LYS A 99 -11.19 -17.14 15.74
N VAL A 100 -12.21 -17.37 14.88
CA VAL A 100 -13.18 -16.34 14.47
C VAL A 100 -14.00 -15.84 15.67
N ARG A 101 -14.47 -16.73 16.54
CA ARG A 101 -15.20 -16.35 17.78
C ARG A 101 -14.32 -15.52 18.73
N ARG A 102 -13.05 -15.87 18.86
CA ARG A 102 -12.07 -15.12 19.68
C ARG A 102 -11.79 -13.76 19.09
N LEU A 103 -11.55 -13.67 17.77
CA LEU A 103 -11.39 -12.41 17.08
C LEU A 103 -12.62 -11.52 17.23
N ARG A 104 -13.82 -12.07 16.96
CA ARG A 104 -15.08 -11.32 17.11
C ARG A 104 -15.26 -10.78 18.52
N ARG A 105 -14.97 -11.60 19.56
CA ARG A 105 -15.01 -11.13 20.96
C ARG A 105 -14.02 -9.98 21.19
N ARG A 106 -12.77 -10.12 20.73
CA ARG A 106 -11.72 -9.10 20.87
C ARG A 106 -12.12 -7.78 20.23
N VAL A 107 -12.53 -7.80 18.95
CA VAL A 107 -12.89 -6.56 18.23
C VAL A 107 -14.19 -5.95 18.77
N ARG A 108 -15.16 -6.77 19.21
CA ARG A 108 -16.41 -6.25 19.78
C ARG A 108 -16.23 -5.66 21.17
N SER A 109 -15.34 -6.20 22.00
CA SER A 109 -15.04 -5.66 23.32
C SER A 109 -14.35 -4.28 23.29
N ALA A 110 -13.72 -3.93 22.16
CA ALA A 110 -13.13 -2.61 21.97
C ALA A 110 -14.18 -1.48 21.87
N ARG A 111 -15.46 -1.82 21.56
CA ARG A 111 -16.59 -0.89 21.46
C ARG A 111 -16.28 0.27 20.51
N PHE A 112 -16.05 -0.06 19.24
CA PHE A 112 -15.81 0.93 18.20
C PHE A 112 -17.07 1.74 17.90
N ASP A 113 -16.91 3.04 17.74
CA ASP A 113 -17.96 3.98 17.32
C ASP A 113 -18.11 3.95 15.78
N VAL A 114 -16.98 3.81 15.10
CA VAL A 114 -16.90 3.79 13.63
C VAL A 114 -16.03 2.63 13.17
N ALA A 115 -16.43 1.99 12.06
CA ALA A 115 -15.58 1.07 11.32
C ALA A 115 -15.54 1.49 9.85
N ILE A 116 -14.35 1.51 9.23
CA ILE A 116 -14.15 1.94 7.85
C ILE A 116 -13.57 0.76 7.06
N ASP A 117 -14.33 0.25 6.08
CA ASP A 117 -13.88 -0.80 5.17
C ASP A 117 -13.26 -0.20 3.92
N LEU A 118 -11.93 -0.19 3.86
CA LEU A 118 -11.13 0.27 2.71
C LEU A 118 -10.86 -0.85 1.70
N GLN A 119 -11.30 -2.09 1.95
CA GLN A 119 -11.01 -3.24 1.09
C GLN A 119 -12.11 -3.51 0.06
N GLY A 120 -13.38 -3.41 0.47
CA GLY A 120 -14.54 -3.66 -0.40
C GLY A 120 -14.74 -5.12 -0.81
N LEU A 121 -14.29 -6.10 0.00
CA LEU A 121 -14.48 -7.55 -0.20
C LEU A 121 -15.46 -8.10 0.84
N MET A 122 -16.12 -9.22 0.55
CA MET A 122 -17.03 -9.92 1.49
C MET A 122 -16.33 -10.18 2.83
N LYS A 123 -15.10 -10.67 2.79
CA LYS A 123 -14.33 -10.97 4.00
C LYS A 123 -14.05 -9.74 4.87
N SER A 124 -13.75 -8.59 4.26
CA SER A 124 -13.52 -7.33 4.99
C SER A 124 -14.81 -6.77 5.53
N GLY A 125 -15.89 -6.83 4.75
CA GLY A 125 -17.23 -6.45 5.20
C GLY A 125 -17.68 -7.25 6.44
N LEU A 126 -17.47 -8.56 6.44
CA LEU A 126 -17.78 -9.41 7.58
C LEU A 126 -16.97 -9.01 8.84
N LEU A 127 -15.67 -8.73 8.66
CA LEU A 127 -14.82 -8.24 9.76
C LEU A 127 -15.29 -6.87 10.27
N THR A 128 -15.70 -5.99 9.36
CA THR A 128 -16.31 -4.69 9.68
C THR A 128 -17.59 -4.86 10.51
N ALA A 129 -18.46 -5.81 10.13
CA ALA A 129 -19.65 -6.13 10.93
C ALA A 129 -19.31 -6.73 12.31
N TYR A 130 -18.23 -7.51 12.40
CA TYR A 130 -17.79 -8.10 13.68
C TYR A 130 -17.35 -7.05 14.71
N THR A 131 -16.92 -5.86 14.28
CA THR A 131 -16.59 -4.74 15.19
C THR A 131 -17.81 -4.34 16.04
N GLY A 132 -19.03 -4.50 15.50
CA GLY A 132 -20.26 -4.04 16.13
C GLY A 132 -20.43 -2.53 16.13
N ALA A 133 -19.58 -1.79 15.38
CA ALA A 133 -19.67 -0.34 15.27
C ALA A 133 -21.04 0.08 14.70
N PRO A 134 -21.71 1.09 15.30
CA PRO A 134 -22.98 1.61 14.80
C PRO A 134 -22.82 2.30 13.44
N ILE A 135 -21.68 2.96 13.20
CA ILE A 135 -21.36 3.58 11.92
C ILE A 135 -20.35 2.68 11.20
N ARG A 136 -20.73 2.16 10.03
CA ARG A 136 -19.87 1.32 9.20
C ARG A 136 -19.80 1.92 7.80
N ILE A 137 -18.66 2.52 7.50
CA ILE A 137 -18.37 3.22 6.24
C ILE A 137 -17.72 2.26 5.26
N GLY A 138 -18.08 2.35 3.99
CA GLY A 138 -17.46 1.60 2.90
C GLY A 138 -17.84 2.19 1.54
N PHE A 139 -17.34 1.58 0.49
CA PHE A 139 -17.66 1.99 -0.87
C PHE A 139 -19.11 1.73 -1.24
N SER A 140 -19.64 2.51 -2.17
CA SER A 140 -20.91 2.22 -2.84
C SER A 140 -20.81 0.93 -3.67
N ALA A 141 -21.97 0.29 -3.95
CA ALA A 141 -22.03 -1.02 -4.59
C ALA A 141 -21.35 -1.09 -5.97
N ASP A 142 -21.38 0.02 -6.72
CA ASP A 142 -20.72 0.17 -8.02
C ASP A 142 -19.20 0.38 -7.93
N ARG A 143 -18.69 0.64 -6.73
CA ARG A 143 -17.25 0.85 -6.45
C ARG A 143 -16.62 -0.23 -5.57
N CYS A 144 -17.43 -1.09 -4.96
CA CYS A 144 -16.92 -2.27 -4.25
C CYS A 144 -16.28 -3.27 -5.22
N ARG A 145 -15.21 -3.92 -4.79
CA ARG A 145 -14.63 -5.07 -5.51
C ARG A 145 -15.61 -6.25 -5.56
N GLU A 146 -16.34 -6.47 -4.47
CA GLU A 146 -17.42 -7.45 -4.35
C GLU A 146 -18.69 -6.72 -3.89
N ARG A 147 -19.70 -6.63 -4.75
CA ARG A 147 -20.94 -5.86 -4.50
C ARG A 147 -21.62 -6.20 -3.19
N LEU A 148 -21.60 -7.47 -2.79
CA LEU A 148 -22.22 -7.93 -1.56
C LEU A 148 -21.54 -7.39 -0.28
N ASN A 149 -20.34 -6.83 -0.38
CA ASN A 149 -19.71 -6.13 0.74
C ASN A 149 -20.60 -5.03 1.33
N CYS A 150 -21.43 -4.37 0.48
CA CYS A 150 -22.34 -3.32 0.90
C CYS A 150 -23.37 -3.76 1.94
N LEU A 151 -23.64 -5.07 2.10
CA LEU A 151 -24.53 -5.57 3.14
C LEU A 151 -23.99 -5.33 4.56
N PHE A 152 -22.71 -5.17 4.70
CA PHE A 152 -22.02 -5.00 5.99
C PHE A 152 -21.77 -3.53 6.36
N THR A 153 -21.95 -2.59 5.42
CA THR A 153 -21.76 -1.16 5.62
C THR A 153 -23.09 -0.41 5.58
N ASN A 154 -23.23 0.64 6.39
CA ASN A 154 -24.47 1.46 6.48
C ASN A 154 -24.27 2.93 6.11
N ARG A 155 -23.02 3.34 5.86
CA ARG A 155 -22.66 4.62 5.24
C ARG A 155 -21.79 4.31 4.00
N ARG A 156 -22.37 4.48 2.82
CA ARG A 156 -21.75 4.10 1.55
C ARG A 156 -21.29 5.35 0.82
N VAL A 157 -20.02 5.37 0.44
CA VAL A 157 -19.40 6.51 -0.24
C VAL A 157 -19.10 6.13 -1.67
N ARG A 158 -19.48 6.98 -2.60
CA ARG A 158 -19.04 6.95 -3.99
C ARG A 158 -17.90 7.97 -4.13
N PRO A 159 -16.65 7.55 -4.35
CA PRO A 159 -15.57 8.48 -4.61
C PRO A 159 -15.92 9.45 -5.76
N PRO A 160 -15.57 10.72 -5.67
CA PRO A 160 -15.80 11.67 -6.75
C PRO A 160 -15.00 11.26 -8.01
N ALA A 161 -15.44 11.72 -9.18
CA ALA A 161 -14.76 11.38 -10.44
C ALA A 161 -13.30 11.86 -10.50
N SER A 162 -12.98 12.93 -9.78
CA SER A 162 -11.62 13.46 -9.64
C SER A 162 -10.69 12.55 -8.82
N ALA A 163 -11.22 11.67 -7.96
CA ALA A 163 -10.44 10.70 -7.20
C ALA A 163 -10.07 9.50 -8.09
N VAL A 164 -9.15 9.70 -9.02
CA VAL A 164 -8.69 8.66 -9.96
C VAL A 164 -7.79 7.68 -9.22
N HIS A 165 -6.80 8.19 -8.47
CA HIS A 165 -5.86 7.35 -7.74
C HIS A 165 -6.53 6.67 -6.54
N VAL A 166 -6.08 5.44 -6.22
CA VAL A 166 -6.66 4.63 -5.14
C VAL A 166 -6.51 5.29 -3.76
N VAL A 167 -5.45 6.05 -3.52
CA VAL A 167 -5.24 6.83 -2.28
C VAL A 167 -6.37 7.85 -2.10
N ASP A 168 -6.69 8.62 -3.15
CA ASP A 168 -7.74 9.64 -3.11
C ASP A 168 -9.13 8.99 -2.92
N GLN A 169 -9.33 7.80 -3.52
CA GLN A 169 -10.55 7.02 -3.31
C GLN A 169 -10.68 6.58 -1.84
N TYR A 170 -9.59 6.14 -1.19
CA TYR A 170 -9.63 5.79 0.22
C TYR A 170 -9.90 7.01 1.12
N LEU A 171 -9.24 8.13 0.85
CA LEU A 171 -9.45 9.37 1.59
C LEU A 171 -10.88 9.90 1.48
N SER A 172 -11.53 9.70 0.31
CA SER A 172 -12.92 10.11 0.12
C SER A 172 -13.90 9.41 1.06
N LEU A 173 -13.56 8.22 1.59
CA LEU A 173 -14.39 7.50 2.56
C LEU A 173 -14.48 8.23 3.92
N LEU A 174 -13.67 9.26 4.15
CA LEU A 174 -13.71 10.07 5.38
C LEU A 174 -14.79 11.15 5.36
N ALA A 175 -15.39 11.43 4.20
CA ALA A 175 -16.42 12.47 4.04
C ALA A 175 -17.63 12.32 5.00
N PRO A 176 -18.16 11.09 5.29
CA PRO A 176 -19.25 10.94 6.26
C PRO A 176 -18.89 11.32 7.71
N LEU A 177 -17.60 11.44 8.02
CA LEU A 177 -17.09 11.88 9.33
C LEU A 177 -16.82 13.40 9.37
N GLY A 178 -17.03 14.10 8.25
CA GLY A 178 -16.71 15.53 8.13
C GLY A 178 -15.20 15.80 8.09
N VAL A 179 -14.37 14.79 7.81
CA VAL A 179 -12.92 14.94 7.71
C VAL A 179 -12.55 15.36 6.30
N THR A 180 -11.92 16.52 6.18
CA THR A 180 -11.28 16.98 4.95
C THR A 180 -9.80 16.63 5.04
N PRO A 181 -9.28 15.71 4.19
CA PRO A 181 -7.87 15.36 4.21
C PRO A 181 -6.99 16.57 3.91
N GLY A 182 -5.91 16.72 4.68
CA GLY A 182 -4.82 17.64 4.39
C GLY A 182 -3.86 17.06 3.35
N PRO A 183 -2.59 17.52 3.32
CA PRO A 183 -1.54 16.90 2.52
C PRO A 183 -1.46 15.40 2.77
N VAL A 184 -1.20 14.64 1.69
CA VAL A 184 -1.10 13.18 1.80
C VAL A 184 0.27 12.81 2.34
N GLU A 185 0.29 12.19 3.51
CA GLU A 185 1.50 11.72 4.17
C GLU A 185 1.44 10.23 4.45
N PHE A 186 2.58 9.57 4.27
CA PHE A 186 2.77 8.16 4.55
C PHE A 186 3.76 8.03 5.70
N HIS A 187 3.30 7.60 6.85
CA HIS A 187 4.18 7.30 7.96
C HIS A 187 4.51 5.79 7.93
N VAL A 188 5.73 5.46 7.53
CA VAL A 188 6.19 4.06 7.53
C VAL A 188 7.23 3.90 8.64
N PRO A 189 6.92 3.12 9.69
CA PRO A 189 7.88 2.89 10.77
C PRO A 189 9.02 2.01 10.25
N LEU A 190 10.27 2.45 10.47
CA LEU A 190 11.45 1.64 10.26
C LEU A 190 12.14 1.38 11.59
N LEU A 191 12.66 0.17 11.77
CA LEU A 191 13.40 -0.20 12.97
C LEU A 191 14.84 0.29 12.86
N PRO A 192 15.39 1.00 13.85
CA PRO A 192 16.79 1.46 13.82
C PRO A 192 17.80 0.33 13.65
N ALA A 193 17.48 -0.88 14.11
CA ALA A 193 18.33 -2.06 13.90
C ALA A 193 18.38 -2.47 12.42
N ALA A 194 17.25 -2.38 11.69
CA ALA A 194 17.20 -2.65 10.26
C ALA A 194 17.99 -1.60 9.45
N GLU A 195 17.89 -0.32 9.85
CA GLU A 195 18.64 0.76 9.20
C GLU A 195 20.16 0.54 9.35
N ARG A 196 20.65 0.25 10.57
CA ARG A 196 22.08 -0.05 10.81
C ARG A 196 22.54 -1.26 9.99
N ARG A 197 21.81 -2.38 10.06
CA ARG A 197 22.17 -3.60 9.32
C ARG A 197 22.29 -3.38 7.82
N MET A 198 21.41 -2.57 7.24
CA MET A 198 21.45 -2.29 5.80
C MET A 198 22.53 -1.26 5.45
N GLU A 199 22.85 -0.33 6.33
CA GLU A 199 24.00 0.57 6.17
C GLU A 199 25.32 -0.21 6.20
N ASP A 200 25.49 -1.14 7.16
CA ASP A 200 26.65 -2.02 7.24
C ASP A 200 26.80 -2.86 5.94
N PHE A 201 25.70 -3.45 5.48
CA PHE A 201 25.67 -4.20 4.22
C PHE A 201 26.11 -3.33 3.03
N LEU A 202 25.58 -2.13 2.88
CA LEU A 202 25.96 -1.22 1.78
C LEU A 202 27.43 -0.83 1.89
N GLY A 203 27.94 -0.60 3.10
CA GLY A 203 29.37 -0.35 3.36
C GLY A 203 30.26 -1.51 2.94
N GLU A 204 29.90 -2.76 3.29
CA GLU A 204 30.60 -3.99 2.85
C GLU A 204 30.59 -4.16 1.33
N GLN A 205 29.52 -3.69 0.65
CA GLN A 205 29.46 -3.68 -0.81
C GLN A 205 30.24 -2.50 -1.44
N GLY A 206 30.91 -1.66 -0.63
CA GLY A 206 31.69 -0.52 -1.08
C GLY A 206 30.84 0.61 -1.66
N VAL A 207 29.57 0.74 -1.23
CA VAL A 207 28.70 1.86 -1.62
C VAL A 207 29.11 3.11 -0.84
N LYS A 208 29.39 4.20 -1.55
CA LYS A 208 29.79 5.47 -0.99
C LYS A 208 28.63 6.46 -0.94
N SER A 209 28.76 7.51 -0.15
CA SER A 209 27.74 8.55 0.00
C SER A 209 27.42 9.30 -1.31
N GLN A 210 28.40 9.43 -2.21
CA GLN A 210 28.24 10.06 -3.52
C GLN A 210 27.67 9.13 -4.58
N ASP A 211 27.54 7.83 -4.31
CA ASP A 211 27.00 6.89 -5.29
C ASP A 211 25.51 7.12 -5.51
N CYS A 212 25.11 7.09 -6.78
CA CYS A 212 23.72 7.09 -7.19
C CYS A 212 23.17 5.65 -7.17
N LEU A 213 22.66 5.24 -6.01
CA LEU A 213 22.14 3.90 -5.82
C LEU A 213 20.74 3.77 -6.45
N ILE A 214 20.59 2.93 -7.47
CA ILE A 214 19.33 2.69 -8.19
C ILE A 214 18.83 1.29 -7.86
N ALA A 215 17.69 1.20 -7.17
CA ALA A 215 17.08 -0.07 -6.85
C ALA A 215 16.19 -0.56 -8.00
N ILE A 216 16.34 -1.83 -8.37
CA ILE A 216 15.50 -2.50 -9.38
C ILE A 216 14.91 -3.76 -8.74
N ASN A 217 13.59 -3.89 -8.78
CA ASN A 217 12.89 -5.10 -8.38
C ASN A 217 12.19 -5.74 -9.59
N PRO A 218 12.76 -6.80 -10.18
CA PRO A 218 12.20 -7.48 -11.35
C PRO A 218 11.02 -8.39 -11.02
N GLY A 219 10.80 -8.71 -9.74
CA GLY A 219 9.74 -9.61 -9.30
C GLY A 219 8.34 -9.03 -9.48
N ALA A 220 7.35 -9.91 -9.50
CA ALA A 220 5.93 -9.55 -9.45
C ALA A 220 5.10 -10.68 -8.84
N GLY A 221 4.10 -10.35 -8.03
CA GLY A 221 3.20 -11.33 -7.42
C GLY A 221 2.26 -12.05 -8.40
N ARG A 222 2.24 -11.64 -9.68
CA ARG A 222 1.48 -12.25 -10.78
C ARG A 222 2.32 -12.21 -12.05
N ALA A 223 2.34 -13.31 -12.80
CA ALA A 223 3.14 -13.43 -14.02
C ALA A 223 2.77 -12.40 -15.10
N ASP A 224 1.47 -12.06 -15.23
CA ASP A 224 0.98 -11.06 -16.19
C ASP A 224 1.41 -9.61 -15.88
N LYS A 225 1.92 -9.37 -14.66
CA LYS A 225 2.49 -8.07 -14.23
C LYS A 225 4.01 -8.05 -14.27
N GLN A 226 4.64 -9.12 -14.69
CA GLN A 226 6.09 -9.25 -14.70
C GLN A 226 6.66 -8.75 -16.02
N TRP A 227 7.45 -7.69 -15.97
CA TRP A 227 8.20 -7.21 -17.13
C TRP A 227 9.31 -8.21 -17.48
N PRO A 228 9.58 -8.46 -18.78
CA PRO A 228 10.60 -9.42 -19.18
C PRO A 228 11.96 -9.13 -18.54
N VAL A 229 12.64 -10.15 -18.06
CA VAL A 229 13.97 -10.03 -17.43
C VAL A 229 14.99 -9.39 -18.39
N ALA A 230 14.90 -9.70 -19.69
CA ALA A 230 15.73 -9.09 -20.72
C ALA A 230 15.54 -7.56 -20.80
N HIS A 231 14.31 -7.08 -20.60
CA HIS A 231 14.01 -5.64 -20.60
C HIS A 231 14.55 -4.97 -19.34
N PHE A 232 14.42 -5.61 -18.16
CA PHE A 232 15.07 -5.13 -16.93
C PHE A 232 16.58 -5.07 -17.06
N ARG A 233 17.17 -6.05 -17.73
CA ARG A 233 18.61 -6.06 -18.00
C ARG A 233 19.00 -4.87 -18.87
N ALA A 234 18.30 -4.64 -20.00
CA ALA A 234 18.55 -3.52 -20.90
C ALA A 234 18.41 -2.16 -20.17
N LEU A 235 17.40 -2.02 -19.30
CA LEU A 235 17.24 -0.86 -18.43
C LEU A 235 18.44 -0.69 -17.48
N ALA A 236 18.81 -1.76 -16.79
CA ALA A 236 19.91 -1.75 -15.81
C ALA A 236 21.26 -1.44 -16.45
N ASP A 237 21.56 -2.00 -17.63
CA ASP A 237 22.77 -1.71 -18.42
C ASP A 237 22.90 -0.22 -18.75
N ARG A 238 21.78 0.41 -19.14
CA ARG A 238 21.77 1.85 -19.48
C ARG A 238 21.87 2.74 -18.25
N LEU A 239 21.16 2.41 -17.17
CA LEU A 239 21.20 3.18 -15.92
C LEU A 239 22.55 3.03 -15.20
N ALA A 240 23.25 1.91 -15.38
CA ALA A 240 24.61 1.74 -14.85
C ALA A 240 25.66 2.66 -15.51
N GLN A 241 25.31 3.30 -16.63
CA GLN A 241 26.17 4.28 -17.31
C GLN A 241 26.00 5.71 -16.74
N GLU A 242 24.97 5.95 -15.92
CA GLU A 242 24.80 7.25 -15.27
C GLU A 242 25.96 7.54 -14.31
N PRO A 243 26.31 8.82 -14.10
CA PRO A 243 27.40 9.19 -13.20
C PRO A 243 27.21 8.62 -11.80
N ASN A 244 28.25 7.93 -11.31
CA ASN A 244 28.29 7.28 -9.99
C ASN A 244 27.17 6.26 -9.74
N ALA A 245 26.54 5.73 -10.80
CA ALA A 245 25.45 4.79 -10.65
C ALA A 245 25.92 3.42 -10.14
N ARG A 246 25.17 2.90 -9.17
CA ARG A 246 25.25 1.52 -8.66
C ARG A 246 23.86 0.92 -8.71
N ILE A 247 23.74 -0.27 -9.28
CA ILE A 247 22.45 -0.97 -9.40
C ILE A 247 22.27 -1.89 -8.22
N LEU A 248 21.21 -1.69 -7.42
CA LEU A 248 20.81 -2.58 -6.33
C LEU A 248 19.64 -3.46 -6.80
N LEU A 249 19.87 -4.75 -6.92
CA LEU A 249 18.87 -5.71 -7.34
C LEU A 249 18.15 -6.28 -6.13
N LEU A 250 16.88 -5.94 -6.01
CA LEU A 250 15.96 -6.44 -4.98
C LEU A 250 15.23 -7.69 -5.48
N TRP A 251 14.81 -8.54 -4.58
CA TRP A 251 14.09 -9.77 -4.90
C TRP A 251 13.19 -10.21 -3.74
N GLY A 252 12.08 -10.83 -4.09
CA GLY A 252 11.16 -11.48 -3.14
C GLY A 252 11.41 -12.98 -3.04
N PRO A 253 10.67 -13.69 -2.18
CA PRO A 253 10.71 -15.15 -2.11
C PRO A 253 10.60 -15.77 -3.51
N ASP A 254 11.48 -16.72 -3.80
CA ASP A 254 11.55 -17.47 -5.08
C ASP A 254 11.95 -16.65 -6.32
N GLU A 255 12.30 -15.35 -6.18
CA GLU A 255 12.60 -14.43 -7.29
C GLU A 255 14.10 -14.15 -7.47
N VAL A 256 14.97 -14.65 -6.60
CA VAL A 256 16.42 -14.37 -6.61
C VAL A 256 17.09 -14.75 -7.94
N HIS A 257 16.57 -15.74 -8.65
CA HIS A 257 17.11 -16.17 -9.95
C HIS A 257 17.02 -15.06 -11.00
N MET A 258 15.94 -14.27 -11.03
CA MET A 258 15.78 -13.14 -11.95
C MET A 258 16.79 -12.03 -11.65
N ALA A 259 16.95 -11.69 -10.36
CA ALA A 259 17.94 -10.71 -9.94
C ALA A 259 19.37 -11.13 -10.31
N ARG A 260 19.72 -12.43 -10.17
CA ARG A 260 21.01 -12.98 -10.59
C ARG A 260 21.22 -12.88 -12.10
N GLN A 261 20.22 -13.22 -12.91
CA GLN A 261 20.31 -13.11 -14.37
C GLN A 261 20.59 -11.67 -14.83
N ILE A 262 20.04 -10.68 -14.15
CA ILE A 262 20.31 -9.26 -14.44
C ILE A 262 21.73 -8.91 -13.99
N ARG A 263 22.13 -9.30 -12.76
CA ARG A 263 23.45 -9.02 -12.20
C ARG A 263 24.60 -9.54 -13.05
N ASP A 264 24.46 -10.78 -13.53
CA ASP A 264 25.55 -11.47 -14.27
C ASP A 264 25.94 -10.74 -15.57
N GLY A 265 25.09 -9.85 -16.08
CA GLY A 265 25.40 -8.97 -17.20
C GLY A 265 26.07 -7.63 -16.82
N LEU A 266 25.93 -7.19 -15.56
CA LEU A 266 26.35 -5.85 -15.11
C LEU A 266 27.70 -5.83 -14.36
N GLN A 267 28.25 -7.00 -14.06
CA GLN A 267 29.52 -7.19 -13.33
C GLN A 267 29.58 -6.38 -11.99
N ALA A 268 30.71 -5.68 -11.73
CA ALA A 268 30.94 -4.98 -10.46
C ALA A 268 29.99 -3.79 -10.18
N ARG A 269 29.18 -3.36 -11.14
CA ARG A 269 28.21 -2.25 -10.95
C ARG A 269 26.89 -2.68 -10.35
N ALA A 270 26.63 -3.99 -10.25
CA ALA A 270 25.41 -4.53 -9.69
C ALA A 270 25.63 -5.23 -8.35
N ILE A 271 24.83 -4.83 -7.37
CA ILE A 271 24.77 -5.37 -6.01
C ILE A 271 23.51 -6.21 -5.91
N LEU A 272 23.62 -7.44 -5.45
CA LEU A 272 22.46 -8.26 -5.10
C LEU A 272 22.12 -8.03 -3.63
N ALA A 273 20.90 -7.56 -3.35
CA ALA A 273 20.46 -7.38 -1.97
C ALA A 273 20.45 -8.72 -1.20
N PRO A 274 20.69 -8.73 0.09
CA PRO A 274 20.49 -9.90 0.93
C PRO A 274 18.99 -10.22 1.03
N PRO A 275 18.59 -11.38 1.57
CA PRO A 275 17.23 -11.59 2.03
C PRO A 275 16.84 -10.50 3.04
N THR A 276 15.74 -9.80 2.80
CA THR A 276 15.29 -8.69 3.63
C THR A 276 13.91 -8.97 4.22
N ASP A 277 13.70 -8.53 5.44
CA ASP A 277 12.38 -8.27 5.95
C ASP A 277 11.84 -6.92 5.43
N LEU A 278 10.62 -6.53 5.86
CA LEU A 278 10.00 -5.30 5.39
C LEU A 278 10.73 -4.03 5.88
N HIS A 279 11.27 -4.05 7.10
CA HIS A 279 12.00 -2.90 7.66
C HIS A 279 13.37 -2.74 7.01
N GLU A 280 14.05 -3.85 6.76
CA GLU A 280 15.33 -3.88 6.03
C GLU A 280 15.17 -3.43 4.59
N LEU A 281 14.10 -3.91 3.91
CA LEU A 281 13.76 -3.43 2.57
C LEU A 281 13.50 -1.92 2.58
N GLY A 282 12.72 -1.42 3.55
CA GLY A 282 12.47 -0.01 3.70
C GLY A 282 13.75 0.81 3.95
N ALA A 283 14.66 0.28 4.76
CA ALA A 283 15.96 0.90 5.02
C ALA A 283 16.81 1.02 3.75
N LEU A 284 16.88 -0.03 2.93
CA LEU A 284 17.55 0.01 1.62
C LEU A 284 16.90 1.05 0.70
N LEU A 285 15.57 1.06 0.62
CA LEU A 285 14.83 1.98 -0.25
C LEU A 285 15.06 3.45 0.12
N ARG A 286 15.17 3.78 1.40
CA ARG A 286 15.53 5.15 1.85
C ARG A 286 16.91 5.61 1.40
N ARG A 287 17.83 4.68 1.15
CA ARG A 287 19.20 4.97 0.67
C ARG A 287 19.26 5.08 -0.84
N THR A 288 18.21 4.70 -1.57
CA THR A 288 18.22 4.71 -3.04
C THR A 288 17.84 6.06 -3.62
N ALA A 289 18.48 6.38 -4.76
CA ALA A 289 18.20 7.58 -5.53
C ALA A 289 16.92 7.42 -6.40
N LEU A 290 16.65 6.18 -6.80
CA LEU A 290 15.52 5.81 -7.64
C LEU A 290 15.15 4.35 -7.37
N MET A 291 13.86 4.06 -7.31
CA MET A 291 13.30 2.72 -7.35
C MET A 291 12.60 2.47 -8.67
N VAL A 292 12.94 1.37 -9.36
CA VAL A 292 12.23 0.91 -10.56
C VAL A 292 11.67 -0.49 -10.32
N ALA A 293 10.38 -0.68 -10.53
CA ALA A 293 9.72 -1.98 -10.34
C ALA A 293 8.42 -2.11 -11.10
N ASN A 294 7.96 -3.34 -11.24
CA ASN A 294 6.57 -3.66 -11.60
C ASN A 294 5.59 -3.13 -10.52
N ASP A 295 4.28 -3.14 -10.81
CA ASP A 295 3.21 -2.84 -9.85
C ASP A 295 3.23 -3.84 -8.67
N THR A 296 4.06 -3.55 -7.66
CA THR A 296 4.35 -4.42 -6.50
C THR A 296 4.44 -3.66 -5.20
N GLY A 297 4.38 -4.38 -4.07
CA GLY A 297 4.52 -3.81 -2.73
C GLY A 297 5.78 -2.97 -2.52
N PRO A 298 6.98 -3.46 -2.91
CA PRO A 298 8.23 -2.70 -2.83
C PRO A 298 8.20 -1.34 -3.52
N LEU A 299 7.58 -1.22 -4.70
CA LEU A 299 7.40 0.05 -5.39
C LEU A 299 6.65 1.08 -4.55
N HIS A 300 5.51 0.65 -3.99
CA HIS A 300 4.66 1.53 -3.17
C HIS A 300 5.31 1.85 -1.82
N LEU A 301 6.12 0.93 -1.29
CA LEU A 301 6.92 1.18 -0.08
C LEU A 301 7.98 2.27 -0.33
N ALA A 302 8.68 2.21 -1.47
CA ALA A 302 9.64 3.23 -1.86
C ALA A 302 8.97 4.61 -1.97
N ALA A 303 7.85 4.69 -2.69
CA ALA A 303 7.08 5.92 -2.84
C ALA A 303 6.61 6.48 -1.48
N ALA A 304 6.11 5.64 -0.59
CA ALA A 304 5.67 6.02 0.75
C ALA A 304 6.82 6.52 1.65
N LEU A 305 8.04 6.07 1.40
CA LEU A 305 9.27 6.53 2.08
C LEU A 305 9.86 7.80 1.45
N GLY A 306 9.23 8.36 0.40
CA GLY A 306 9.71 9.54 -0.31
C GLY A 306 10.82 9.25 -1.33
N THR A 307 11.14 7.98 -1.58
CA THR A 307 12.10 7.60 -2.62
C THR A 307 11.48 7.83 -4.00
N PRO A 308 12.17 8.54 -4.91
CA PRO A 308 11.73 8.65 -6.31
C PRO A 308 11.45 7.27 -6.89
N SER A 309 10.27 7.10 -7.51
CA SER A 309 9.79 5.77 -7.87
C SER A 309 9.19 5.73 -9.26
N LEU A 310 9.67 4.78 -10.07
CA LEU A 310 9.18 4.46 -11.39
C LEU A 310 8.47 3.13 -11.39
N GLY A 311 7.16 3.14 -11.61
CA GLY A 311 6.35 1.94 -11.77
C GLY A 311 6.17 1.53 -13.23
N LEU A 312 6.28 0.24 -13.52
CA LEU A 312 6.08 -0.33 -14.86
C LEU A 312 4.73 -1.04 -14.91
N TYR A 313 3.89 -0.67 -15.87
CA TYR A 313 2.49 -1.08 -15.94
C TYR A 313 2.12 -1.67 -17.30
N GLY A 314 1.50 -2.85 -17.27
CA GLY A 314 0.86 -3.50 -18.41
C GLY A 314 -0.65 -3.62 -18.18
N PRO A 315 -1.13 -4.73 -17.56
CA PRO A 315 -2.57 -4.99 -17.38
C PRO A 315 -3.25 -4.12 -16.32
N THR A 316 -2.49 -3.50 -15.42
CA THR A 316 -3.02 -2.56 -14.42
C THR A 316 -2.80 -1.12 -14.88
N ARG A 317 -3.66 -0.20 -14.44
CA ARG A 317 -3.59 1.22 -14.82
C ARG A 317 -2.66 1.97 -13.87
N ALA A 318 -1.60 2.57 -14.43
CA ALA A 318 -0.65 3.40 -13.71
C ALA A 318 -1.34 4.59 -13.01
N GLU A 319 -2.27 5.25 -13.69
CA GLU A 319 -3.02 6.38 -13.17
C GLU A 319 -3.77 6.07 -11.87
N ARG A 320 -4.31 4.85 -11.75
CA ARG A 320 -5.07 4.43 -10.58
C ARG A 320 -4.21 3.83 -9.47
N ASN A 321 -3.19 3.08 -9.82
CA ASN A 321 -2.42 2.26 -8.89
C ASN A 321 -0.93 2.61 -8.89
N GLY A 322 -0.53 3.75 -9.48
CA GLY A 322 0.87 4.18 -9.56
C GLY A 322 1.51 4.41 -8.20
N PRO A 323 2.82 4.57 -8.13
CA PRO A 323 3.46 5.06 -6.93
C PRO A 323 2.99 6.49 -6.68
N TYR A 324 2.53 6.77 -5.45
CA TYR A 324 1.93 8.05 -5.09
C TYR A 324 2.97 8.98 -4.48
N GLY A 325 3.17 10.16 -5.06
CA GLY A 325 4.10 11.16 -4.55
C GLY A 325 4.62 12.10 -5.65
N ARG A 326 5.25 13.21 -5.23
CA ARG A 326 5.73 14.26 -6.13
C ARG A 326 6.80 13.77 -7.12
N HIS A 327 7.67 12.86 -6.68
CA HIS A 327 8.78 12.32 -7.47
C HIS A 327 8.49 10.87 -7.89
N CYS A 328 7.22 10.58 -8.19
CA CYS A 328 6.78 9.26 -8.57
C CYS A 328 6.06 9.31 -9.92
N THR A 329 6.28 8.31 -10.76
CA THR A 329 5.58 8.17 -12.04
C THR A 329 5.36 6.71 -12.39
N GLY A 330 4.39 6.46 -13.25
CA GLY A 330 4.13 5.15 -13.83
C GLY A 330 4.20 5.21 -15.35
N VAL A 331 4.93 4.29 -15.97
CA VAL A 331 4.94 4.12 -17.42
C VAL A 331 3.97 3.01 -17.79
N GLN A 332 2.99 3.35 -18.63
CA GLN A 332 1.95 2.43 -19.08
C GLN A 332 2.32 1.84 -20.44
N SER A 333 2.25 0.53 -20.55
CA SER A 333 2.39 -0.16 -21.84
C SER A 333 1.25 0.25 -22.79
N PRO A 334 1.54 0.52 -24.05
CA PRO A 334 0.53 0.96 -25.03
C PRO A 334 -0.46 -0.16 -25.39
N ASP A 335 -0.07 -1.42 -25.31
CA ASP A 335 -0.91 -2.58 -25.64
C ASP A 335 -1.52 -3.27 -24.40
N GLY A 336 -1.23 -2.75 -23.20
CA GLY A 336 -1.72 -3.31 -21.94
C GLY A 336 -1.00 -4.59 -21.50
N THR A 337 0.07 -5.01 -22.19
CA THR A 337 0.91 -6.16 -21.78
C THR A 337 2.25 -5.68 -21.23
N MET A 338 2.88 -6.45 -20.34
CA MET A 338 4.22 -6.09 -19.87
C MET A 338 5.28 -6.24 -20.98
N ALA A 339 5.10 -7.17 -21.91
CA ALA A 339 6.02 -7.37 -23.02
C ALA A 339 6.04 -6.21 -24.03
N GLY A 340 4.89 -5.54 -24.21
CA GLY A 340 4.75 -4.37 -25.09
C GLY A 340 5.34 -3.07 -24.54
N LEU A 341 5.78 -3.05 -23.28
CA LEU A 341 6.47 -1.91 -22.71
C LEU A 341 7.95 -1.93 -23.14
N ALA A 342 8.34 -1.03 -24.03
CA ALA A 342 9.71 -0.94 -24.52
C ALA A 342 10.67 -0.43 -23.42
N PRO A 343 11.91 -0.97 -23.32
CA PRO A 343 12.90 -0.48 -22.35
C PRO A 343 13.22 1.00 -22.46
N ASP A 344 13.21 1.57 -23.66
CA ASP A 344 13.52 2.97 -23.91
C ASP A 344 12.60 3.91 -23.11
N LEU A 345 11.29 3.64 -23.11
CA LEU A 345 10.32 4.44 -22.34
C LEU A 345 10.61 4.41 -20.82
N ALA A 346 11.04 3.25 -20.31
CA ALA A 346 11.40 3.12 -18.91
C ALA A 346 12.72 3.83 -18.58
N VAL A 347 13.70 3.78 -19.48
CA VAL A 347 14.98 4.49 -19.33
C VAL A 347 14.78 6.00 -19.32
N ASP A 348 14.00 6.54 -20.26
CA ASP A 348 13.75 7.98 -20.38
C ASP A 348 13.01 8.50 -19.12
N ALA A 349 12.01 7.78 -18.65
CA ALA A 349 11.28 8.11 -17.43
C ALA A 349 12.21 8.04 -16.18
N ALA A 350 13.06 7.03 -16.09
CA ALA A 350 14.04 6.89 -15.01
C ALA A 350 15.03 8.05 -14.97
N ARG A 351 15.56 8.43 -16.14
CA ARG A 351 16.49 9.58 -16.27
C ARG A 351 15.82 10.91 -15.88
N ALA A 352 14.57 11.11 -16.30
CA ALA A 352 13.81 12.29 -15.92
C ALA A 352 13.65 12.42 -14.40
N LEU A 353 13.35 11.31 -13.71
CA LEU A 353 13.25 11.29 -12.24
C LEU A 353 14.60 11.56 -11.55
N LEU A 354 15.70 11.00 -12.08
CA LEU A 354 17.04 11.23 -11.56
C LEU A 354 17.49 12.68 -11.75
N ALA A 355 17.15 13.32 -12.87
CA ALA A 355 17.41 14.72 -13.14
C ALA A 355 16.63 15.63 -12.17
N ALA A 356 15.32 15.43 -12.05
CA ALA A 356 14.46 16.20 -11.16
C ALA A 356 14.87 16.14 -9.67
N ARG A 357 15.55 15.06 -9.26
CA ARG A 357 16.14 14.95 -7.91
C ARG A 357 17.38 15.81 -7.71
N ARG A 358 18.18 16.05 -8.76
CA ARG A 358 19.41 16.83 -8.68
C ARG A 358 19.14 18.34 -8.57
N ASP A 359 17.97 18.76 -9.08
CA ASP A 359 17.55 20.16 -9.16
C ASP A 359 16.69 20.61 -7.96
N GLY A 360 16.30 19.73 -7.06
CA GLY A 360 15.47 19.99 -5.89
C GLY A 360 16.10 19.60 -4.58
#